data_5326e4127e89f9a6e03f692d286379e5
#
_entry.id   5326e4127e89f9a6e03f692d286379e5
#
_cell.length_a   1.000
_cell.length_b   1.000
_cell.length_c   1.000
_cell.angle_alpha   90.00
_cell.angle_beta   90.00
_cell.angle_gamma   90.00
#
_symmetry.space_group_name_H-M   'P 1'
#
loop_
_entity.id
_entity.type
_entity.pdbx_description
1 polymer ?
#
loop_
_entity_poly.entity_id
_entity_poly.type
_entity_poly.pdbx_seq_one_letter_code
_entity_poly.pdbx_strand_id
1 'polypeptide(L)'
;MNIWHDIAPERITSKCFEAYIEIPKGCKAKYELDKDTGLLKLDRVLYTSTVYPANYGFIPRTLAEDDDPLDVLILCGESIYPSTLVRCYPIGVIKMIDGGKLDEKIVAIPFGDPTYNSYYDIQELPKHVFEEMMHFFEVYKSLEHKTTAVKEMCHRHEAIEIIDKCIKAYDKEFGANKETNKTA
;
A
#
# COMPACT_ATOMS: atom_id res chain seq x y z
N MET A 1 -19.10 -0.54 8.37
CA MET A 1 -18.24 -1.25 7.39
C MET A 1 -16.80 -0.92 7.73
N ASN A 2 -15.97 -1.91 7.98
CA ASN A 2 -14.52 -1.74 8.15
C ASN A 2 -13.83 -2.22 6.88
N ILE A 3 -13.29 -1.28 6.09
CA ILE A 3 -12.71 -1.59 4.78
C ILE A 3 -11.53 -2.56 4.86
N TRP A 4 -10.82 -2.61 5.97
CA TRP A 4 -9.74 -3.58 6.19
C TRP A 4 -10.24 -5.03 6.24
N HIS A 5 -11.43 -5.24 6.84
CA HIS A 5 -11.96 -6.57 7.14
C HIS A 5 -13.13 -7.02 6.27
N ASP A 6 -13.92 -6.09 5.72
CA ASP A 6 -15.22 -6.39 5.11
C ASP A 6 -15.17 -6.62 3.60
N ILE A 7 -14.00 -6.42 2.96
CA ILE A 7 -13.80 -6.79 1.55
C ILE A 7 -13.88 -8.33 1.43
N ALA A 8 -14.63 -8.80 0.44
CA ALA A 8 -14.79 -10.22 0.17
C ALA A 8 -13.42 -10.88 -0.14
N PRO A 9 -13.09 -12.03 0.49
CA PRO A 9 -11.75 -12.65 0.37
C PRO A 9 -11.32 -12.93 -1.06
N GLU A 10 -12.25 -13.33 -1.93
CA GLU A 10 -11.98 -13.63 -3.33
C GLU A 10 -11.54 -12.43 -4.17
N ARG A 11 -11.71 -11.22 -3.65
CA ARG A 11 -11.22 -9.98 -4.29
C ARG A 11 -9.76 -9.68 -3.96
N ILE A 12 -9.17 -10.42 -3.02
CA ILE A 12 -7.79 -10.19 -2.55
C ILE A 12 -6.96 -11.45 -2.78
N THR A 13 -6.10 -11.41 -3.76
CA THR A 13 -5.09 -12.43 -4.02
C THR A 13 -3.73 -11.77 -4.21
N SER A 14 -2.64 -12.52 -4.09
CA SER A 14 -1.29 -11.97 -4.28
C SER A 14 -0.99 -11.50 -5.71
N LYS A 15 -1.78 -11.93 -6.68
CA LYS A 15 -1.61 -11.56 -8.10
C LYS A 15 -2.57 -10.50 -8.59
N CYS A 16 -3.70 -10.33 -7.91
CA CYS A 16 -4.75 -9.38 -8.24
C CYS A 16 -5.53 -9.04 -6.97
N PHE A 17 -5.65 -7.78 -6.64
CA PHE A 17 -6.30 -7.32 -5.42
C PHE A 17 -7.01 -5.98 -5.64
N GLU A 18 -7.92 -5.67 -4.73
CA GLU A 18 -8.47 -4.32 -4.58
C GLU A 18 -7.62 -3.56 -3.56
N ALA A 19 -7.03 -2.43 -3.96
CA ALA A 19 -6.37 -1.52 -3.05
C ALA A 19 -7.35 -0.43 -2.60
N TYR A 20 -7.27 -0.03 -1.34
CA TYR A 20 -8.00 1.12 -0.81
C TYR A 20 -7.09 2.34 -0.80
N ILE A 21 -7.50 3.41 -1.47
CA ILE A 21 -6.71 4.64 -1.58
C ILE A 21 -7.01 5.54 -0.38
N GLU A 22 -5.95 5.92 0.32
CA GLU A 22 -6.00 6.91 1.40
C GLU A 22 -5.49 8.27 0.94
N ILE A 23 -4.41 8.29 0.14
CA ILE A 23 -3.70 9.52 -0.23
C ILE A 23 -3.56 9.60 -1.75
N PRO A 24 -4.08 10.67 -2.39
CA PRO A 24 -3.92 10.90 -3.82
C PRO A 24 -2.47 11.20 -4.20
N LYS A 25 -2.06 10.81 -5.40
CA LYS A 25 -0.82 11.29 -6.01
C LYS A 25 -0.74 12.81 -6.01
N GLY A 26 0.41 13.36 -5.65
CA GLY A 26 0.65 14.80 -5.58
C GLY A 26 0.14 15.45 -4.29
N CYS A 27 -0.44 14.69 -3.38
CA CYS A 27 -0.92 15.19 -2.09
C CYS A 27 0.22 15.31 -1.08
N LYS A 28 0.14 16.32 -0.24
CA LYS A 28 1.04 16.55 0.90
C LYS A 28 0.40 16.18 2.25
N ALA A 29 -0.93 16.08 2.28
CA ALA A 29 -1.66 15.66 3.47
C ALA A 29 -1.60 14.12 3.59
N LYS A 30 -1.13 13.63 4.75
CA LYS A 30 -1.14 12.20 5.08
C LYS A 30 -2.47 11.88 5.75
N TYR A 31 -3.25 11.03 5.08
CA TYR A 31 -4.48 10.46 5.62
C TYR A 31 -4.23 9.01 6.04
N GLU A 32 -4.94 8.55 7.03
CA GLU A 32 -4.95 7.18 7.52
C GLU A 32 -6.37 6.72 7.79
N LEU A 33 -6.64 5.44 7.59
CA LEU A 33 -7.88 4.84 8.02
C LEU A 33 -7.96 4.84 9.54
N ASP A 34 -8.98 5.48 10.08
CA ASP A 34 -9.36 5.27 11.49
C ASP A 34 -10.04 3.90 11.61
N LYS A 35 -9.36 2.96 12.24
CA LYS A 35 -9.81 1.55 12.34
C LYS A 35 -11.10 1.40 13.16
N ASP A 36 -11.37 2.34 14.06
CA ASP A 36 -12.57 2.31 14.93
C ASP A 36 -13.81 2.79 14.19
N THR A 37 -13.67 3.86 13.40
CA THR A 37 -14.81 4.49 12.71
C THR A 37 -14.95 4.07 11.25
N GLY A 38 -13.88 3.56 10.63
CA GLY A 38 -13.82 3.25 9.20
C GLY A 38 -13.73 4.49 8.30
N LEU A 39 -13.50 5.66 8.86
CA LEU A 39 -13.33 6.92 8.14
C LEU A 39 -11.85 7.24 7.94
N LEU A 40 -11.54 8.03 6.90
CA LEU A 40 -10.22 8.63 6.79
C LEU A 40 -10.09 9.80 7.76
N LYS A 41 -8.98 9.83 8.49
CA LYS A 41 -8.57 10.96 9.32
C LYS A 41 -7.29 11.59 8.77
N LEU A 42 -7.15 12.89 8.90
CA LEU A 42 -5.88 13.57 8.66
C LEU A 42 -4.92 13.23 9.81
N ASP A 43 -3.85 12.50 9.50
CA ASP A 43 -2.75 12.28 10.45
C ASP A 43 -1.91 13.57 10.58
N ARG A 44 -1.36 14.03 9.47
CA ARG A 44 -0.59 15.27 9.39
C ARG A 44 -0.41 15.78 7.97
N VAL A 45 0.08 16.99 7.83
CA VAL A 45 0.66 17.50 6.58
C VAL A 45 2.17 17.27 6.63
N LEU A 46 2.76 16.72 5.56
CA LEU A 46 4.20 16.47 5.50
C LEU A 46 4.97 17.77 5.75
N TYR A 47 6.02 17.70 6.57
CA TYR A 47 6.83 18.85 6.94
C TYR A 47 7.78 19.27 5.82
N THR A 48 8.21 18.32 4.99
CA THR A 48 9.03 18.59 3.80
C THR A 48 8.21 19.20 2.66
N SER A 49 8.87 19.66 1.62
CA SER A 49 8.21 20.12 0.38
C SER A 49 7.77 18.98 -0.54
N THR A 50 8.09 17.74 -0.18
CA THR A 50 7.73 16.55 -0.96
C THR A 50 6.23 16.29 -0.95
N VAL A 51 5.76 15.62 -2.00
CA VAL A 51 4.39 15.12 -2.15
C VAL A 51 4.44 13.63 -2.48
N TYR A 52 3.36 12.91 -2.21
CA TYR A 52 3.29 11.48 -2.56
C TYR A 52 3.47 11.28 -4.08
N PRO A 53 4.46 10.49 -4.52
CA PRO A 53 4.79 10.34 -5.95
C PRO A 53 3.80 9.46 -6.72
N ALA A 54 3.01 8.68 -6.01
CA ALA A 54 1.95 7.81 -6.53
C ALA A 54 0.72 7.88 -5.61
N ASN A 55 -0.42 7.36 -6.05
CA ASN A 55 -1.54 7.17 -5.15
C ASN A 55 -1.14 6.14 -4.08
N TYR A 56 -1.50 6.38 -2.83
CA TYR A 56 -1.06 5.58 -1.70
C TYR A 56 -2.24 5.07 -0.89
N GLY A 57 -2.11 3.90 -0.35
CA GLY A 57 -3.09 3.27 0.50
C GLY A 57 -2.65 1.89 0.93
N PHE A 58 -3.59 0.97 1.12
CA PHE A 58 -3.28 -0.36 1.61
C PHE A 58 -4.09 -1.45 0.88
N ILE A 59 -3.65 -2.69 1.06
CA ILE A 59 -4.36 -3.89 0.57
C ILE A 59 -5.23 -4.42 1.71
N PRO A 60 -6.58 -4.40 1.59
CA PRO A 60 -7.46 -5.00 2.58
C PRO A 60 -7.14 -6.49 2.82
N ARG A 61 -7.48 -7.00 4.01
CA ARG A 61 -7.25 -8.40 4.41
C ARG A 61 -5.80 -8.84 4.33
N THR A 62 -4.87 -7.92 4.60
CA THR A 62 -3.46 -8.20 4.82
C THR A 62 -3.04 -7.73 6.22
N LEU A 63 -2.00 -8.35 6.78
CA LEU A 63 -1.39 -7.96 8.05
C LEU A 63 0.13 -7.97 7.87
N ALA A 64 0.75 -6.80 7.96
CA ALA A 64 2.20 -6.61 7.88
C ALA A 64 2.87 -6.77 9.26
N GLU A 65 4.20 -6.65 9.32
CA GLU A 65 4.97 -6.88 10.55
C GLU A 65 4.83 -5.76 11.60
N ASP A 66 4.27 -4.62 11.21
CA ASP A 66 3.97 -3.47 12.08
C ASP A 66 2.57 -3.50 12.68
N ASP A 67 1.81 -4.58 12.47
CA ASP A 67 0.43 -4.80 12.88
C ASP A 67 -0.60 -3.94 12.12
N ASP A 68 -0.21 -3.42 10.95
CA ASP A 68 -1.05 -2.66 10.03
C ASP A 68 -1.32 -3.44 8.72
N PRO A 69 -2.32 -3.04 7.92
CA PRO A 69 -2.49 -3.59 6.58
C PRO A 69 -1.29 -3.24 5.69
N LEU A 70 -0.97 -4.13 4.75
CA LEU A 70 0.17 -3.96 3.85
C LEU A 70 -0.01 -2.75 2.94
N ASP A 71 0.93 -1.83 2.98
CA ASP A 71 0.95 -0.60 2.19
C ASP A 71 1.11 -0.85 0.68
N VAL A 72 0.51 -0.01 -0.13
CA VAL A 72 0.63 -0.06 -1.59
C VAL A 72 0.71 1.32 -2.22
N LEU A 73 1.64 1.45 -3.18
CA LEU A 73 1.75 2.58 -4.12
C LEU A 73 1.09 2.17 -5.44
N ILE A 74 0.11 2.92 -5.88
CA ILE A 74 -0.59 2.69 -7.14
C ILE A 74 -0.08 3.67 -8.18
N LEU A 75 0.72 3.15 -9.13
CA LEU A 75 1.16 3.88 -10.31
C LEU A 75 0.00 4.03 -11.28
N CYS A 76 -0.44 5.25 -11.46
CA CYS A 76 -1.55 5.61 -12.33
C CYS A 76 -1.28 6.94 -13.01
N GLY A 77 -1.78 7.12 -14.22
CA GLY A 77 -1.73 8.38 -14.95
C GLY A 77 -2.45 9.51 -14.22
N GLU A 78 -3.47 9.16 -13.44
CA GLU A 78 -4.33 10.10 -12.73
C GLU A 78 -4.16 10.05 -11.20
N SER A 79 -4.51 11.15 -10.56
CA SER A 79 -4.70 11.22 -9.11
C SER A 79 -6.07 10.64 -8.75
N ILE A 80 -6.08 9.61 -7.90
CA ILE A 80 -7.30 8.89 -7.52
C ILE A 80 -7.83 9.46 -6.21
N TYR A 81 -9.15 9.69 -6.14
CA TYR A 81 -9.78 10.21 -4.92
C TYR A 81 -9.60 9.25 -3.73
N PRO A 82 -9.42 9.79 -2.51
CA PRO A 82 -9.45 8.99 -1.29
C PRO A 82 -10.75 8.18 -1.14
N SER A 83 -10.68 7.08 -0.42
CA SER A 83 -11.80 6.14 -0.21
C SER A 83 -12.25 5.42 -1.49
N THR A 84 -11.38 5.32 -2.49
CA THR A 84 -11.65 4.58 -3.72
C THR A 84 -11.03 3.19 -3.65
N LEU A 85 -11.78 2.16 -4.07
CA LEU A 85 -11.24 0.83 -4.34
C LEU A 85 -10.70 0.75 -5.77
N VAL A 86 -9.48 0.26 -5.91
CA VAL A 86 -8.79 0.15 -7.20
C VAL A 86 -8.35 -1.28 -7.42
N ARG A 87 -8.86 -1.93 -8.44
CA ARG A 87 -8.42 -3.26 -8.84
C ARG A 87 -7.08 -3.18 -9.56
N CYS A 88 -6.05 -3.81 -9.00
CA CYS A 88 -4.68 -3.73 -9.48
C CYS A 88 -3.90 -5.04 -9.35
N TYR A 89 -2.69 -5.04 -9.87
CA TYR A 89 -1.75 -6.14 -9.79
C TYR A 89 -0.35 -5.61 -9.39
N PRO A 90 0.44 -6.40 -8.64
CA PRO A 90 1.75 -5.97 -8.20
C PRO A 90 2.76 -6.05 -9.34
N ILE A 91 3.72 -5.12 -9.34
CA ILE A 91 4.87 -5.09 -10.26
C ILE A 91 6.21 -5.07 -9.53
N GLY A 92 6.23 -4.79 -8.24
CA GLY A 92 7.42 -4.74 -7.41
C GLY A 92 7.13 -4.36 -5.97
N VAL A 93 8.17 -4.22 -5.16
CA VAL A 93 8.08 -3.81 -3.75
C VAL A 93 9.28 -2.97 -3.34
N ILE A 94 9.04 -1.92 -2.58
CA ILE A 94 10.06 -1.14 -1.89
C ILE A 94 10.20 -1.71 -0.48
N LYS A 95 11.42 -2.11 -0.11
CA LYS A 95 11.75 -2.53 1.25
C LYS A 95 12.49 -1.41 1.96
N MET A 96 12.00 -1.02 3.11
CA MET A 96 12.59 0.05 3.90
C MET A 96 12.53 -0.28 5.40
N ILE A 97 13.27 0.50 6.18
CA ILE A 97 13.20 0.48 7.64
C ILE A 97 12.57 1.82 8.07
N ASP A 98 11.52 1.75 8.85
CA ASP A 98 10.90 2.89 9.51
C ASP A 98 10.83 2.63 11.03
N GLY A 99 11.38 3.54 11.81
CA GLY A 99 11.41 3.37 13.26
C GLY A 99 12.08 2.07 13.77
N GLY A 100 13.00 1.50 12.97
CA GLY A 100 13.70 0.24 13.29
C GLY A 100 12.95 -1.03 12.91
N LYS A 101 11.75 -0.94 12.35
CA LYS A 101 10.96 -2.07 11.83
C LYS A 101 11.05 -2.16 10.30
N LEU A 102 10.92 -3.36 9.77
CA LEU A 102 10.75 -3.58 8.33
C LEU A 102 9.39 -3.01 7.90
N ASP A 103 9.43 -2.21 6.86
CA ASP A 103 8.26 -1.57 6.27
C ASP A 103 8.32 -1.81 4.76
N GLU A 104 7.40 -2.62 4.27
CA GLU A 104 7.34 -3.06 2.87
C GLU A 104 6.18 -2.37 2.17
N LYS A 105 6.47 -1.74 1.01
CA LYS A 105 5.46 -1.03 0.23
C LYS A 105 5.35 -1.64 -1.15
N ILE A 106 4.22 -2.28 -1.43
CA ILE A 106 3.95 -2.86 -2.74
C ILE A 106 3.83 -1.74 -3.77
N VAL A 107 4.37 -1.97 -4.96
CA VAL A 107 4.14 -1.12 -6.13
C VAL A 107 3.23 -1.88 -7.09
N ALA A 108 2.11 -1.25 -7.45
CA ALA A 108 1.09 -1.89 -8.27
C ALA A 108 0.52 -0.97 -9.35
N ILE A 109 -0.13 -1.55 -10.34
CA ILE A 109 -0.75 -0.85 -11.48
C ILE A 109 -2.22 -1.23 -11.57
N PRO A 110 -3.13 -0.24 -11.79
CA PRO A 110 -4.53 -0.52 -12.09
C PRO A 110 -4.69 -1.24 -13.43
N PHE A 111 -5.53 -2.27 -13.48
CA PHE A 111 -5.86 -2.93 -14.76
C PHE A 111 -6.49 -1.97 -15.79
N GLY A 112 -7.20 -0.97 -15.31
CA GLY A 112 -7.92 -0.01 -16.16
C GLY A 112 -7.11 1.20 -16.63
N ASP A 113 -5.82 1.31 -16.31
CA ASP A 113 -4.99 2.42 -16.77
C ASP A 113 -4.23 2.05 -18.06
N PRO A 114 -4.63 2.55 -19.24
CA PRO A 114 -3.98 2.22 -20.49
C PRO A 114 -2.55 2.76 -20.60
N THR A 115 -2.15 3.71 -19.75
CA THR A 115 -0.80 4.27 -19.73
C THR A 115 0.21 3.29 -19.12
N TYR A 116 -0.21 2.55 -18.10
CA TYR A 116 0.69 1.70 -17.33
C TYR A 116 0.39 0.20 -17.42
N ASN A 117 -0.79 -0.23 -17.88
CA ASN A 117 -1.23 -1.62 -17.83
C ASN A 117 -0.49 -2.59 -18.78
N SER A 118 0.49 -2.10 -19.53
CA SER A 118 1.42 -2.92 -20.32
C SER A 118 2.68 -3.33 -19.56
N TYR A 119 2.95 -2.75 -18.39
CA TYR A 119 4.10 -3.09 -17.55
C TYR A 119 3.71 -4.14 -16.52
N TYR A 120 4.55 -5.17 -16.37
CA TYR A 120 4.31 -6.28 -15.44
C TYR A 120 5.40 -6.46 -14.39
N ASP A 121 6.54 -5.78 -14.56
CA ASP A 121 7.62 -5.76 -13.58
C ASP A 121 8.19 -4.34 -13.46
N ILE A 122 8.68 -4.00 -12.26
CA ILE A 122 9.21 -2.67 -11.96
C ILE A 122 10.39 -2.29 -12.87
N GLN A 123 11.20 -3.26 -13.28
CA GLN A 123 12.35 -3.02 -14.16
C GLN A 123 11.98 -2.61 -15.60
N GLU A 124 10.73 -2.83 -16.02
CA GLU A 124 10.23 -2.40 -17.34
C GLU A 124 9.93 -0.91 -17.38
N LEU A 125 9.81 -0.26 -16.22
CA LEU A 125 9.57 1.18 -16.10
C LEU A 125 10.87 1.98 -16.28
N PRO A 126 10.76 3.25 -16.70
CA PRO A 126 11.89 4.17 -16.65
C PRO A 126 12.46 4.25 -15.23
N LYS A 127 13.78 4.12 -15.10
CA LYS A 127 14.49 4.08 -13.81
C LYS A 127 14.12 5.23 -12.89
N HIS A 128 13.90 6.42 -13.43
CA HIS A 128 13.56 7.62 -12.66
C HIS A 128 12.24 7.47 -11.88
N VAL A 129 11.27 6.69 -12.36
CA VAL A 129 9.98 6.50 -11.68
C VAL A 129 10.16 5.90 -10.29
N PHE A 130 11.00 4.87 -10.17
CA PHE A 130 11.24 4.25 -8.87
C PHE A 130 12.33 4.96 -8.04
N GLU A 131 13.29 5.65 -8.67
CA GLU A 131 14.24 6.52 -7.97
C GLU A 131 13.50 7.66 -7.25
N GLU A 132 12.48 8.25 -7.86
CA GLU A 132 11.64 9.27 -7.27
C GLU A 132 10.83 8.74 -6.07
N MET A 133 10.24 7.54 -6.20
CA MET A 133 9.53 6.90 -5.09
C MET A 133 10.47 6.58 -3.91
N MET A 134 11.64 6.02 -4.18
CA MET A 134 12.63 5.71 -3.15
C MET A 134 13.10 6.98 -2.45
N HIS A 135 13.44 8.02 -3.21
CA HIS A 135 13.86 9.31 -2.66
C HIS A 135 12.77 9.93 -1.77
N PHE A 136 11.51 9.86 -2.18
CA PHE A 136 10.40 10.34 -1.35
C PHE A 136 10.45 9.70 0.05
N PHE A 137 10.53 8.37 0.14
CA PHE A 137 10.56 7.66 1.42
C PHE A 137 11.84 7.88 2.22
N GLU A 138 12.96 8.25 1.59
CA GLU A 138 14.18 8.64 2.29
C GLU A 138 14.05 9.97 3.02
N VAL A 139 13.29 10.92 2.45
CA VAL A 139 13.31 12.32 2.94
C VAL A 139 12.00 12.80 3.56
N TYR A 140 10.85 12.13 3.33
CA TYR A 140 9.53 12.67 3.70
C TYR A 140 9.34 12.92 5.21
N LYS A 141 10.10 12.24 6.08
CA LYS A 141 10.10 12.41 7.54
C LYS A 141 11.32 13.20 8.06
N SER A 142 12.21 13.69 7.20
CA SER A 142 13.49 14.29 7.62
C SER A 142 13.31 15.53 8.52
N LEU A 143 12.33 16.38 8.25
CA LEU A 143 12.02 17.55 9.08
C LEU A 143 11.20 17.22 10.34
N GLU A 144 10.76 15.99 10.49
CA GLU A 144 10.12 15.46 11.70
C GLU A 144 11.16 14.84 12.66
N HIS A 145 12.45 14.95 12.32
CA HIS A 145 13.57 14.33 13.05
C HIS A 145 13.45 12.81 13.21
N LYS A 146 12.79 12.16 12.25
CA LYS A 146 12.66 10.72 12.15
C LYS A 146 13.51 10.21 11.00
N THR A 147 14.15 9.07 11.20
CA THR A 147 14.98 8.44 10.18
C THR A 147 14.22 7.30 9.52
N THR A 148 14.25 7.30 8.20
CA THR A 148 13.84 6.21 7.36
C THR A 148 15.04 5.77 6.52
N ALA A 149 15.15 4.50 6.20
CA ALA A 149 16.21 3.98 5.35
C ALA A 149 15.60 3.06 4.29
N VAL A 150 15.57 3.54 3.06
CA VAL A 150 15.19 2.70 1.93
C VAL A 150 16.34 1.74 1.64
N LYS A 151 16.05 0.43 1.59
CA LYS A 151 17.06 -0.61 1.34
C LYS A 151 17.19 -0.95 -0.13
N GLU A 152 16.08 -1.38 -0.72
CA GLU A 152 16.07 -1.87 -2.09
C GLU A 152 14.67 -1.81 -2.70
N MET A 153 14.64 -1.83 -4.01
CA MET A 153 13.47 -2.09 -4.82
C MET A 153 13.58 -3.51 -5.38
N CYS A 154 12.58 -4.34 -5.12
CA CYS A 154 12.54 -5.72 -5.60
C CYS A 154 11.46 -5.92 -6.67
N HIS A 155 11.54 -7.05 -7.35
CA HIS A 155 10.73 -7.43 -8.49
C HIS A 155 9.32 -7.89 -8.10
N ARG A 156 8.51 -8.16 -9.12
CA ARG A 156 7.14 -8.63 -8.96
C ARG A 156 7.01 -9.91 -8.14
N HIS A 157 7.93 -10.87 -8.30
CA HIS A 157 7.81 -12.16 -7.61
C HIS A 157 7.95 -12.01 -6.10
N GLU A 158 8.87 -11.16 -5.62
CA GLU A 158 9.00 -10.84 -4.20
C GLU A 158 7.74 -10.14 -3.66
N ALA A 159 7.18 -9.21 -4.46
CA ALA A 159 5.93 -8.55 -4.09
C ALA A 159 4.79 -9.57 -3.90
N ILE A 160 4.66 -10.55 -4.80
CA ILE A 160 3.66 -11.63 -4.70
C ILE A 160 3.88 -12.46 -3.42
N GLU A 161 5.12 -12.83 -3.10
CA GLU A 161 5.45 -13.59 -1.89
C GLU A 161 5.12 -12.84 -0.60
N ILE A 162 5.42 -11.52 -0.56
CA ILE A 162 5.10 -10.66 0.57
C ILE A 162 3.59 -10.53 0.75
N ILE A 163 2.84 -10.28 -0.33
CA ILE A 163 1.37 -10.20 -0.27
C ILE A 163 0.79 -11.53 0.24
N ASP A 164 1.25 -12.68 -0.26
CA ASP A 164 0.81 -14.00 0.21
C ASP A 164 1.10 -14.20 1.70
N LYS A 165 2.29 -13.80 2.18
CA LYS A 165 2.66 -13.84 3.60
C LYS A 165 1.70 -13.00 4.43
N CYS A 166 1.40 -11.77 4.01
CA CYS A 166 0.53 -10.86 4.73
C CYS A 166 -0.95 -11.30 4.72
N ILE A 167 -1.44 -11.91 3.64
CA ILE A 167 -2.78 -12.53 3.59
C ILE A 167 -2.86 -13.68 4.60
N LYS A 168 -1.88 -14.58 4.63
CA LYS A 168 -1.84 -15.70 5.59
C LYS A 168 -1.74 -15.22 7.03
N ALA A 169 -0.96 -14.17 7.30
CA ALA A 169 -0.88 -13.56 8.63
C ALA A 169 -2.25 -12.99 9.07
N TYR A 170 -2.92 -12.28 8.17
CA TYR A 170 -4.27 -11.77 8.39
C TYR A 170 -5.27 -12.89 8.69
N ASP A 171 -5.30 -13.95 7.88
CA ASP A 171 -6.24 -15.06 8.06
C ASP A 171 -5.99 -15.81 9.37
N LYS A 172 -4.74 -15.93 9.78
CA LYS A 172 -4.37 -16.52 11.09
C LYS A 172 -4.87 -15.68 12.26
N GLU A 173 -4.74 -14.35 12.18
CA GLU A 173 -5.11 -13.44 13.27
C GLU A 173 -6.63 -13.20 13.33
N PHE A 174 -7.26 -12.97 12.17
CA PHE A 174 -8.66 -12.53 12.10
C PHE A 174 -9.61 -13.56 11.50
N GLY A 175 -9.12 -14.64 10.89
CA GLY A 175 -9.94 -15.65 10.20
C GLY A 175 -10.80 -16.50 11.14
N ALA A 176 -10.28 -16.83 12.33
CA ALA A 176 -10.98 -17.67 13.31
C ALA A 176 -12.24 -17.01 13.92
N ASN A 177 -12.36 -15.67 13.85
CA ASN A 177 -13.49 -14.95 14.46
C ASN A 177 -14.77 -14.92 13.59
N LYS A 178 -14.72 -15.39 12.34
CA LYS A 178 -15.90 -15.40 11.45
C LYS A 178 -16.75 -16.66 11.53
N GLU A 179 -16.23 -17.76 12.07
CA GLU A 179 -17.03 -19.00 12.23
C GLU A 179 -18.00 -18.96 13.44
N THR A 180 -17.69 -18.16 14.45
CA THR A 180 -18.53 -18.06 15.67
C THR A 180 -19.76 -17.17 15.50
N ASN A 181 -19.83 -16.30 14.50
CA ASN A 181 -20.97 -15.39 14.29
C ASN A 181 -22.00 -15.88 13.24
N LYS A 182 -21.83 -17.09 12.67
CA LYS A 182 -22.82 -17.68 11.72
C LYS A 182 -23.81 -18.64 12.41
N THR A 183 -23.71 -18.83 13.71
CA THR A 183 -24.57 -19.76 14.50
C THR A 183 -25.31 -19.07 15.64
N ALA A 184 -25.71 -17.82 15.48
CA ALA A 184 -26.61 -17.14 16.40
C ALA A 184 -27.78 -16.52 15.65
#